data_57f035779f86cce4fd123beb0f4bf08c
#
_entry.id   57f035779f86cce4fd123beb0f4bf08c
#
_cell.length_a   1.000
_cell.length_b   1.000
_cell.length_c   1.000
_cell.angle_alpha   90.00
_cell.angle_beta   90.00
_cell.angle_gamma   90.00
#
_symmetry.space_group_name_H-M   'P 1'
#
loop_
_entity.id
_entity.type
_entity.pdbx_description
1 polymer ?
#
loop_
_entity_poly.entity_id
_entity_poly.type
_entity_poly.pdbx_seq_one_letter_code
_entity_poly.pdbx_strand_id
1 'polypeptide(L)'
;MIMPGEQFKLAFPSPILPLDALFSDDQGQQSLSVLRRWQEWPKSTLCVTGPENSGVTSILKSWAKEVGGRYLVPADWENLDPKALSDLLSQPLCLDDCHRVQASASLLTILNLAEESGVKILIGGHGQPSVWHVTPPDLVSRLAAMTTIMLPAMDDEAFIRRLRAACLRRFIRIPEETLSFLEPRLDRSFQAIEAFADRLDRAMTETKRPATIPLARDVLNELIEEWETDEV
;
A
#
# COMPACT_ATOMS: atom_id res chain seq x y z
N MET A 1 -10.39 10.68 -45.28
CA MET A 1 -11.19 9.73 -44.53
C MET A 1 -10.37 9.42 -43.29
N ILE A 2 -10.66 10.14 -42.21
CA ILE A 2 -9.91 10.04 -40.94
C ILE A 2 -10.54 8.90 -40.16
N MET A 3 -9.74 7.85 -39.88
CA MET A 3 -10.14 6.75 -39.02
C MET A 3 -10.48 7.29 -37.62
N PRO A 4 -11.53 6.83 -36.96
CA PRO A 4 -11.79 7.19 -35.56
C PRO A 4 -10.61 6.70 -34.73
N GLY A 5 -10.00 7.62 -33.98
CA GLY A 5 -8.77 7.37 -33.21
C GLY A 5 -8.98 6.25 -32.21
N GLU A 6 -8.12 5.27 -32.24
CA GLU A 6 -7.88 4.38 -31.10
C GLU A 6 -7.51 5.24 -29.91
N GLN A 7 -8.42 5.29 -28.94
CA GLN A 7 -8.18 5.94 -27.67
C GLN A 7 -7.20 5.05 -26.91
N PHE A 8 -5.91 5.42 -26.93
CA PHE A 8 -4.90 4.74 -26.12
C PHE A 8 -5.38 4.76 -24.66
N LYS A 9 -5.69 3.59 -24.12
CA LYS A 9 -5.91 3.41 -22.69
C LYS A 9 -4.57 3.64 -21.99
N LEU A 10 -4.34 4.86 -21.53
CA LEU A 10 -3.24 5.15 -20.61
C LEU A 10 -3.60 4.47 -19.28
N ALA A 11 -2.94 3.37 -18.98
CA ALA A 11 -2.95 2.78 -17.66
C ALA A 11 -2.22 3.75 -16.72
N PHE A 12 -2.95 4.62 -16.07
CA PHE A 12 -2.40 5.43 -14.98
C PHE A 12 -2.20 4.51 -13.78
N PRO A 13 -1.00 4.44 -13.20
CA PRO A 13 -0.81 3.73 -11.94
C PRO A 13 -1.77 4.33 -10.91
N SER A 14 -2.37 3.47 -10.09
CA SER A 14 -3.30 3.90 -9.03
C SER A 14 -2.67 5.04 -8.22
N PRO A 15 -3.38 6.15 -8.00
CA PRO A 15 -2.80 7.31 -7.36
C PRO A 15 -2.33 6.95 -5.95
N ILE A 16 -1.08 7.30 -5.62
CA ILE A 16 -0.58 7.17 -4.26
C ILE A 16 -1.32 8.21 -3.42
N LEU A 17 -2.17 7.73 -2.51
CA LEU A 17 -2.94 8.58 -1.60
C LEU A 17 -2.02 9.33 -0.63
N PRO A 18 -2.44 10.50 -0.13
CA PRO A 18 -1.77 11.13 1.00
C PRO A 18 -1.81 10.22 2.23
N LEU A 19 -0.76 10.25 3.04
CA LEU A 19 -0.61 9.34 4.18
C LEU A 19 -1.78 9.44 5.19
N ASP A 20 -2.31 10.65 5.43
CA ASP A 20 -3.46 10.89 6.30
C ASP A 20 -4.78 10.28 5.77
N ALA A 21 -4.92 10.12 4.47
CA ALA A 21 -6.09 9.47 3.89
C ALA A 21 -6.17 7.96 4.16
N LEU A 22 -5.07 7.36 4.63
CA LEU A 22 -4.98 5.93 4.95
C LEU A 22 -5.37 5.60 6.39
N PHE A 23 -5.50 6.62 7.27
CA PHE A 23 -5.78 6.46 8.68
C PHE A 23 -7.04 7.23 9.08
N SER A 24 -8.10 6.52 9.46
CA SER A 24 -9.42 7.12 9.69
C SER A 24 -9.94 7.01 11.13
N ASP A 25 -9.22 6.30 12.00
CA ASP A 25 -9.59 6.09 13.41
C ASP A 25 -8.50 6.61 14.36
N ASP A 26 -8.80 6.63 15.66
CA ASP A 26 -7.89 7.18 16.69
C ASP A 26 -6.57 6.42 16.77
N GLN A 27 -6.59 5.09 16.63
CA GLN A 27 -5.38 4.26 16.62
C GLN A 27 -4.54 4.55 15.37
N GLY A 28 -5.20 4.71 14.22
CA GLY A 28 -4.56 5.13 12.99
C GLY A 28 -3.92 6.51 13.09
N GLN A 29 -4.56 7.46 13.77
CA GLN A 29 -3.99 8.80 13.98
C GLN A 29 -2.71 8.77 14.84
N GLN A 30 -2.63 7.86 15.82
CA GLN A 30 -1.38 7.64 16.58
C GLN A 30 -0.28 7.09 15.67
N SER A 31 -0.59 6.10 14.84
CA SER A 31 0.34 5.52 13.86
C SER A 31 0.81 6.57 12.85
N LEU A 32 -0.10 7.39 12.34
CA LEU A 32 0.21 8.52 11.45
C LEU A 32 1.17 9.51 12.11
N SER A 33 0.94 9.84 13.38
CA SER A 33 1.81 10.74 14.13
C SER A 33 3.24 10.19 14.26
N VAL A 34 3.39 8.89 14.50
CA VAL A 34 4.70 8.22 14.55
C VAL A 34 5.40 8.26 13.18
N LEU A 35 4.66 7.95 12.10
CA LEU A 35 5.21 7.97 10.74
C LEU A 35 5.64 9.37 10.30
N ARG A 36 4.90 10.42 10.64
CA ARG A 36 5.24 11.81 10.30
C ARG A 36 6.42 12.36 11.07
N ARG A 37 6.64 11.90 12.32
CA ARG A 37 7.82 12.24 13.12
C ARG A 37 9.01 11.30 12.85
N TRP A 38 9.17 10.82 11.63
CA TRP A 38 10.18 9.85 11.24
C TRP A 38 11.61 10.27 11.56
N GLN A 39 11.92 11.55 11.53
CA GLN A 39 13.25 12.09 11.89
C GLN A 39 13.58 11.87 13.37
N GLU A 40 12.56 11.79 14.24
CA GLU A 40 12.67 11.63 15.68
C GLU A 40 12.65 10.14 16.12
N TRP A 41 12.55 9.20 15.19
CA TRP A 41 12.58 7.78 15.57
C TRP A 41 13.86 7.47 16.34
N PRO A 42 13.74 6.76 17.48
CA PRO A 42 14.89 6.48 18.36
C PRO A 42 15.94 5.58 17.69
N LYS A 43 15.52 4.79 16.71
CA LYS A 43 16.39 3.98 15.84
C LYS A 43 16.23 4.42 14.39
N SER A 44 17.16 4.00 13.52
CA SER A 44 17.08 4.26 12.08
C SER A 44 15.94 3.50 11.39
N THR A 45 15.34 2.52 12.05
CA THR A 45 14.38 1.61 11.46
C THR A 45 13.06 1.55 12.22
N LEU A 46 11.95 1.47 11.47
CA LEU A 46 10.60 1.21 11.97
C LEU A 46 9.94 0.19 11.06
N CYS A 47 9.07 -0.64 11.61
CA CYS A 47 8.31 -1.63 10.85
C CYS A 47 6.82 -1.28 10.81
N VAL A 48 6.20 -1.49 9.65
CA VAL A 48 4.73 -1.54 9.51
C VAL A 48 4.36 -2.93 9.06
N THR A 49 3.46 -3.57 9.78
CA THR A 49 3.02 -4.94 9.49
C THR A 49 1.52 -5.09 9.66
N GLY A 50 0.96 -6.13 9.07
CA GLY A 50 -0.46 -6.45 9.20
C GLY A 50 -0.82 -7.68 8.36
N PRO A 51 -2.07 -8.13 8.42
CA PRO A 51 -2.58 -9.15 7.51
C PRO A 51 -2.53 -8.69 6.05
N GLU A 52 -2.72 -9.63 5.13
CA GLU A 52 -2.96 -9.29 3.72
C GLU A 52 -4.10 -8.27 3.59
N ASN A 53 -3.99 -7.40 2.61
CA ASN A 53 -4.95 -6.32 2.34
C ASN A 53 -5.14 -5.29 3.48
N SER A 54 -4.33 -5.33 4.55
CA SER A 54 -4.40 -4.32 5.64
C SER A 54 -3.93 -2.93 5.21
N GLY A 55 -3.19 -2.82 4.09
CA GLY A 55 -2.72 -1.55 3.53
C GLY A 55 -1.26 -1.22 3.81
N VAL A 56 -0.44 -2.19 4.23
CA VAL A 56 1.02 -2.02 4.45
C VAL A 56 1.67 -1.35 3.25
N THR A 57 1.58 -1.93 2.06
CA THR A 57 2.13 -1.39 0.81
C THR A 57 1.68 0.05 0.52
N SER A 58 0.40 0.34 0.75
CA SER A 58 -0.14 1.70 0.54
C SER A 58 0.49 2.71 1.48
N ILE A 59 0.67 2.35 2.75
CA ILE A 59 1.34 3.20 3.74
C ILE A 59 2.80 3.43 3.36
N LEU A 60 3.53 2.39 2.98
CA LEU A 60 4.94 2.52 2.58
C LEU A 60 5.12 3.43 1.37
N LYS A 61 4.30 3.24 0.32
CA LYS A 61 4.33 4.10 -0.88
C LYS A 61 3.99 5.55 -0.55
N SER A 62 2.98 5.76 0.29
CA SER A 62 2.55 7.11 0.70
C SER A 62 3.59 7.80 1.56
N TRP A 63 4.19 7.07 2.51
CA TRP A 63 5.26 7.60 3.35
C TRP A 63 6.51 7.94 2.51
N ALA A 64 6.96 7.04 1.63
CA ALA A 64 8.08 7.31 0.73
C ALA A 64 7.87 8.59 -0.08
N LYS A 65 6.66 8.78 -0.62
CA LYS A 65 6.31 9.99 -1.38
C LYS A 65 6.34 11.25 -0.50
N GLU A 66 5.79 11.17 0.73
CA GLU A 66 5.70 12.32 1.65
C GLU A 66 7.09 12.78 2.14
N VAL A 67 8.01 11.84 2.39
CA VAL A 67 9.36 12.14 2.91
C VAL A 67 10.42 12.34 1.81
N GLY A 68 10.04 12.20 0.54
CA GLY A 68 10.99 12.24 -0.58
C GLY A 68 11.94 11.03 -0.60
N GLY A 69 11.50 9.89 -0.07
CA GLY A 69 12.25 8.65 -0.02
C GLY A 69 12.01 7.73 -1.21
N ARG A 70 12.68 6.57 -1.22
CA ARG A 70 12.53 5.53 -2.24
C ARG A 70 11.68 4.38 -1.70
N TYR A 71 10.79 3.85 -2.54
CA TYR A 71 10.05 2.62 -2.29
C TYR A 71 10.67 1.50 -3.12
N LEU A 72 11.00 0.38 -2.47
CA LEU A 72 11.69 -0.76 -3.06
C LEU A 72 11.03 -2.08 -2.61
N VAL A 73 11.00 -3.05 -3.51
CA VAL A 73 10.62 -4.44 -3.24
C VAL A 73 11.87 -5.34 -3.27
N PRO A 74 11.83 -6.59 -2.77
CA PRO A 74 13.02 -7.46 -2.69
C PRO A 74 13.79 -7.57 -4.01
N ALA A 75 13.09 -7.65 -5.14
CA ALA A 75 13.72 -7.72 -6.46
C ALA A 75 14.64 -6.53 -6.79
N ASP A 76 14.41 -5.37 -6.17
CA ASP A 76 15.18 -4.15 -6.45
C ASP A 76 16.52 -4.12 -5.71
N TRP A 77 16.71 -4.89 -4.63
CA TRP A 77 17.88 -4.77 -3.75
C TRP A 77 18.52 -6.10 -3.31
N GLU A 78 17.83 -7.23 -3.36
CA GLU A 78 18.36 -8.50 -2.84
C GLU A 78 19.68 -8.95 -3.48
N ASN A 79 19.88 -8.64 -4.75
CA ASN A 79 21.04 -9.08 -5.54
C ASN A 79 22.09 -7.97 -5.75
N LEU A 80 21.95 -6.85 -5.07
CA LEU A 80 22.91 -5.75 -5.16
C LEU A 80 24.17 -6.06 -4.34
N ASP A 81 25.31 -5.59 -4.84
CA ASP A 81 26.55 -5.62 -4.08
C ASP A 81 26.53 -4.59 -2.93
N PRO A 82 27.44 -4.72 -1.93
CA PRO A 82 27.45 -3.83 -0.78
C PRO A 82 27.59 -2.33 -1.11
N LYS A 83 28.28 -2.00 -2.21
CA LYS A 83 28.43 -0.60 -2.64
C LYS A 83 27.11 -0.07 -3.19
N ALA A 84 26.45 -0.82 -4.06
CA ALA A 84 25.14 -0.45 -4.59
C ALA A 84 24.08 -0.35 -3.46
N LEU A 85 24.12 -1.23 -2.45
CA LEU A 85 23.29 -1.13 -1.25
C LEU A 85 23.56 0.17 -0.47
N SER A 86 24.83 0.56 -0.33
CA SER A 86 25.19 1.82 0.31
C SER A 86 24.68 3.04 -0.44
N ASP A 87 24.69 3.01 -1.78
CA ASP A 87 24.19 4.10 -2.62
C ASP A 87 22.67 4.30 -2.50
N LEU A 88 21.93 3.26 -2.08
CA LEU A 88 20.50 3.38 -1.78
C LEU A 88 20.25 4.30 -0.59
N LEU A 89 21.16 4.36 0.37
CA LEU A 89 21.04 5.09 1.64
C LEU A 89 21.36 6.60 1.53
N SER A 90 21.25 7.17 0.35
CA SER A 90 21.36 8.62 0.15
C SER A 90 20.11 9.40 0.59
N GLN A 91 19.01 8.72 0.84
CA GLN A 91 17.70 9.25 1.23
C GLN A 91 16.89 8.21 2.01
N PRO A 92 15.79 8.60 2.68
CA PRO A 92 14.92 7.63 3.36
C PRO A 92 14.46 6.49 2.45
N LEU A 93 14.37 5.27 2.99
CA LEU A 93 13.96 4.08 2.24
C LEU A 93 12.67 3.48 2.80
N CYS A 94 11.85 2.94 1.90
CA CYS A 94 10.84 1.94 2.21
C CYS A 94 11.23 0.60 1.59
N LEU A 95 11.26 -0.45 2.40
CA LEU A 95 11.47 -1.81 1.95
C LEU A 95 10.17 -2.59 2.17
N ASP A 96 9.45 -2.89 1.11
CA ASP A 96 8.20 -3.66 1.17
C ASP A 96 8.46 -5.17 1.02
N ASP A 97 7.46 -5.97 1.33
CA ASP A 97 7.49 -7.44 1.23
C ASP A 97 8.67 -8.11 1.96
N CYS A 98 9.20 -7.50 3.02
CA CYS A 98 10.35 -8.03 3.75
C CYS A 98 10.12 -9.42 4.35
N HIS A 99 8.88 -9.86 4.51
CA HIS A 99 8.53 -11.22 4.92
C HIS A 99 8.81 -12.29 3.84
N ARG A 100 9.01 -11.87 2.58
CA ARG A 100 9.30 -12.74 1.41
C ARG A 100 10.76 -12.74 1.01
N VAL A 101 11.62 -12.05 1.74
CA VAL A 101 13.05 -11.91 1.43
C VAL A 101 13.74 -13.26 1.41
N GLN A 102 14.42 -13.58 0.31
CA GLN A 102 15.23 -14.79 0.15
C GLN A 102 16.69 -14.53 0.51
N ALA A 103 17.24 -13.39 0.09
CA ALA A 103 18.61 -12.97 0.39
C ALA A 103 18.69 -12.15 1.67
N SER A 104 18.47 -12.76 2.81
CA SER A 104 18.44 -12.10 4.14
C SER A 104 19.73 -11.35 4.49
N ALA A 105 20.87 -11.73 3.89
CA ALA A 105 22.16 -11.04 4.08
C ALA A 105 22.11 -9.58 3.56
N SER A 106 21.45 -9.34 2.44
CA SER A 106 21.27 -7.98 1.90
C SER A 106 20.42 -7.11 2.83
N LEU A 107 19.34 -7.66 3.39
CA LEU A 107 18.53 -6.97 4.39
C LEU A 107 19.36 -6.59 5.62
N LEU A 108 20.13 -7.54 6.16
CA LEU A 108 21.00 -7.28 7.31
C LEU A 108 22.02 -6.18 6.99
N THR A 109 22.61 -6.20 5.80
CA THR A 109 23.56 -5.18 5.33
C THR A 109 22.91 -3.81 5.28
N ILE A 110 21.72 -3.69 4.69
CA ILE A 110 20.97 -2.42 4.62
C ILE A 110 20.68 -1.88 6.02
N LEU A 111 20.22 -2.74 6.95
CA LEU A 111 19.92 -2.33 8.32
C LEU A 111 21.17 -1.85 9.08
N ASN A 112 22.34 -2.49 8.87
CA ASN A 112 23.61 -2.05 9.44
C ASN A 112 24.03 -0.67 8.91
N LEU A 113 24.03 -0.52 7.60
CA LEU A 113 24.39 0.73 6.93
C LEU A 113 23.45 1.88 7.32
N ALA A 114 22.15 1.59 7.51
CA ALA A 114 21.19 2.58 7.98
C ALA A 114 21.47 3.05 9.41
N GLU A 115 21.90 2.14 10.29
CA GLU A 115 22.25 2.48 11.65
C GLU A 115 23.54 3.32 11.71
N GLU A 116 24.53 3.01 10.87
CA GLU A 116 25.79 3.74 10.74
C GLU A 116 25.61 5.14 10.13
N SER A 117 24.78 5.25 9.08
CA SER A 117 24.54 6.53 8.38
C SER A 117 23.47 7.41 9.01
N GLY A 118 22.61 6.83 9.87
CA GLY A 118 21.45 7.51 10.44
C GLY A 118 20.27 7.67 9.48
N VAL A 119 20.34 7.10 8.28
CA VAL A 119 19.25 7.13 7.30
C VAL A 119 18.06 6.33 7.83
N LYS A 120 16.86 6.89 7.69
CA LYS A 120 15.65 6.26 8.19
C LYS A 120 15.07 5.29 7.17
N ILE A 121 14.73 4.09 7.65
CA ILE A 121 14.13 3.02 6.85
C ILE A 121 12.80 2.61 7.46
N LEU A 122 11.76 2.61 6.63
CA LEU A 122 10.47 2.01 6.94
C LEU A 122 10.40 0.65 6.26
N ILE A 123 10.34 -0.43 7.04
CA ILE A 123 10.16 -1.79 6.47
C ILE A 123 8.71 -2.23 6.59
N GLY A 124 8.26 -3.01 5.62
CA GLY A 124 6.90 -3.54 5.56
C GLY A 124 6.85 -5.03 5.27
N GLY A 125 5.81 -5.66 5.77
CA GLY A 125 5.56 -7.07 5.49
C GLY A 125 4.32 -7.61 6.18
N HIS A 126 4.02 -8.88 5.96
CA HIS A 126 2.89 -9.55 6.59
C HIS A 126 3.32 -10.34 7.84
N GLY A 127 2.43 -10.41 8.82
CA GLY A 127 2.70 -11.07 10.10
C GLY A 127 3.71 -10.30 10.97
N GLN A 128 4.02 -10.85 12.13
CA GLN A 128 5.01 -10.23 13.02
C GLN A 128 6.43 -10.43 12.48
N PRO A 129 7.32 -9.42 12.54
CA PRO A 129 8.70 -9.55 12.07
C PRO A 129 9.50 -10.70 12.71
N SER A 130 9.16 -11.06 13.95
CA SER A 130 9.78 -12.17 14.68
C SER A 130 9.52 -13.58 14.08
N VAL A 131 8.51 -13.72 13.23
CA VAL A 131 8.16 -15.00 12.58
C VAL A 131 8.52 -15.01 11.10
N TRP A 132 9.17 -13.99 10.58
CA TRP A 132 9.66 -13.99 9.19
C TRP A 132 10.79 -14.99 9.04
N HIS A 133 10.78 -15.74 7.93
CA HIS A 133 11.76 -16.79 7.66
C HIS A 133 13.08 -16.19 7.15
N VAL A 134 13.83 -15.57 8.05
CA VAL A 134 15.10 -14.91 7.74
C VAL A 134 16.28 -15.52 8.50
N THR A 135 17.48 -15.37 7.96
CA THR A 135 18.76 -15.77 8.56
C THR A 135 19.75 -14.62 8.39
N PRO A 136 20.79 -14.43 9.20
CA PRO A 136 21.18 -15.21 10.38
C PRO A 136 20.37 -14.86 11.65
N PRO A 137 20.63 -15.53 12.80
CA PRO A 137 19.94 -15.23 14.08
C PRO A 137 20.03 -13.79 14.54
N ASP A 138 21.08 -13.07 14.19
CA ASP A 138 21.20 -11.63 14.48
C ASP A 138 20.08 -10.82 13.80
N LEU A 139 19.77 -11.10 12.55
CA LEU A 139 18.66 -10.45 11.83
C LEU A 139 17.32 -10.76 12.49
N VAL A 140 17.08 -12.02 12.88
CA VAL A 140 15.85 -12.42 13.60
C VAL A 140 15.69 -11.61 14.88
N SER A 141 16.78 -11.49 15.68
CA SER A 141 16.78 -10.74 16.93
C SER A 141 16.51 -9.24 16.71
N ARG A 142 17.08 -8.64 15.66
CA ARG A 142 16.87 -7.25 15.30
C ARG A 142 15.42 -6.98 14.88
N LEU A 143 14.87 -7.83 14.03
CA LEU A 143 13.48 -7.74 13.58
C LEU A 143 12.50 -7.89 14.76
N ALA A 144 12.78 -8.83 15.68
CA ALA A 144 11.95 -9.03 16.88
C ALA A 144 12.00 -7.83 17.84
N ALA A 145 13.12 -7.10 17.90
CA ALA A 145 13.30 -5.91 18.74
C ALA A 145 12.89 -4.59 18.08
N MET A 146 12.39 -4.64 16.84
CA MET A 146 12.04 -3.44 16.08
C MET A 146 10.72 -2.85 16.56
N THR A 147 10.67 -1.51 16.65
CA THR A 147 9.41 -0.81 16.86
C THR A 147 8.48 -1.09 15.69
N THR A 148 7.29 -1.62 15.98
CA THR A 148 6.36 -2.08 14.95
C THR A 148 5.00 -1.41 15.10
N ILE A 149 4.50 -0.83 14.02
CA ILE A 149 3.10 -0.43 13.85
C ILE A 149 2.37 -1.63 13.26
N MET A 150 1.41 -2.17 14.00
CA MET A 150 0.59 -3.29 13.54
C MET A 150 -0.75 -2.77 13.04
N LEU A 151 -1.03 -3.03 11.76
CA LEU A 151 -2.31 -2.69 11.16
C LEU A 151 -3.33 -3.78 11.46
N PRO A 152 -4.58 -3.41 11.78
CA PRO A 152 -5.65 -4.39 11.94
C PRO A 152 -6.03 -5.04 10.60
N ALA A 153 -6.66 -6.21 10.66
CA ALA A 153 -7.32 -6.79 9.51
C ALA A 153 -8.43 -5.84 8.99
N MET A 154 -8.68 -5.89 7.70
CA MET A 154 -9.81 -5.18 7.10
C MET A 154 -11.09 -5.97 7.39
N ASP A 155 -11.79 -5.62 8.47
CA ASP A 155 -13.12 -6.11 8.74
C ASP A 155 -14.18 -5.44 7.83
N ASP A 156 -15.41 -5.91 7.90
CA ASP A 156 -16.51 -5.42 7.06
C ASP A 156 -16.77 -3.93 7.28
N GLU A 157 -16.69 -3.48 8.52
CA GLU A 157 -16.90 -2.08 8.88
C GLU A 157 -15.78 -1.19 8.34
N ALA A 158 -14.53 -1.61 8.44
CA ALA A 158 -13.38 -0.90 7.88
C ALA A 158 -13.45 -0.83 6.35
N PHE A 159 -13.87 -1.93 5.70
CA PHE A 159 -14.10 -1.97 4.26
C PHE A 159 -15.15 -0.94 3.83
N ILE A 160 -16.33 -0.96 4.45
CA ILE A 160 -17.42 -0.01 4.14
C ILE A 160 -16.97 1.43 4.37
N ARG A 161 -16.28 1.72 5.49
CA ARG A 161 -15.74 3.07 5.75
C ARG A 161 -14.77 3.52 4.65
N ARG A 162 -13.86 2.65 4.23
CA ARG A 162 -12.86 2.96 3.17
C ARG A 162 -13.50 3.15 1.81
N LEU A 163 -14.42 2.29 1.41
CA LEU A 163 -15.15 2.40 0.15
C LEU A 163 -15.95 3.70 0.10
N ARG A 164 -16.65 4.01 1.18
CA ARG A 164 -17.39 5.28 1.32
C ARG A 164 -16.46 6.49 1.22
N ALA A 165 -15.31 6.45 1.89
CA ALA A 165 -14.32 7.53 1.83
C ALA A 165 -13.72 7.68 0.42
N ALA A 166 -13.44 6.59 -0.29
CA ALA A 166 -12.97 6.60 -1.67
C ALA A 166 -13.98 7.26 -2.61
N CYS A 167 -15.25 6.92 -2.46
CA CYS A 167 -16.35 7.52 -3.22
C CYS A 167 -16.52 9.02 -2.88
N LEU A 168 -16.47 9.38 -1.59
CA LEU A 168 -16.63 10.78 -1.16
C LEU A 168 -15.51 11.70 -1.67
N ARG A 169 -14.27 11.22 -1.79
CA ARG A 169 -13.16 12.00 -2.40
C ARG A 169 -13.43 12.37 -3.87
N ARG A 170 -14.33 11.63 -4.52
CA ARG A 170 -14.79 11.86 -5.91
C ARG A 170 -16.19 12.49 -5.95
N PHE A 171 -16.64 13.05 -4.81
CA PHE A 171 -17.97 13.65 -4.65
C PHE A 171 -19.14 12.69 -4.91
N ILE A 172 -18.90 11.37 -4.86
CA ILE A 172 -19.93 10.36 -5.04
C ILE A 172 -20.53 10.01 -3.68
N ARG A 173 -21.84 10.19 -3.56
CA ARG A 173 -22.63 9.68 -2.45
C ARG A 173 -23.19 8.31 -2.84
N ILE A 174 -22.50 7.26 -2.40
CA ILE A 174 -22.92 5.89 -2.66
C ILE A 174 -24.01 5.47 -1.67
N PRO A 175 -25.16 4.91 -2.14
CA PRO A 175 -26.25 4.44 -1.28
C PRO A 175 -25.81 3.25 -0.42
N GLU A 176 -26.42 3.12 0.77
CA GLU A 176 -26.13 2.02 1.71
C GLU A 176 -26.39 0.64 1.09
N GLU A 177 -27.47 0.50 0.33
CA GLU A 177 -27.80 -0.72 -0.41
C GLU A 177 -26.72 -1.13 -1.43
N THR A 178 -26.07 -0.11 -2.05
CA THR A 178 -24.97 -0.36 -3.00
C THR A 178 -23.70 -0.76 -2.26
N LEU A 179 -23.41 -0.18 -1.11
CA LEU A 179 -22.31 -0.60 -0.24
C LEU A 179 -22.47 -2.05 0.21
N SER A 180 -23.66 -2.41 0.72
CA SER A 180 -23.98 -3.79 1.13
C SER A 180 -23.91 -4.79 -0.03
N PHE A 181 -24.22 -4.36 -1.26
CA PHE A 181 -24.06 -5.17 -2.45
C PHE A 181 -22.59 -5.45 -2.77
N LEU A 182 -21.71 -4.45 -2.58
CA LEU A 182 -20.28 -4.52 -2.92
C LEU A 182 -19.45 -5.26 -1.86
N GLU A 183 -19.85 -5.20 -0.61
CA GLU A 183 -19.11 -5.76 0.53
C GLU A 183 -18.65 -7.21 0.33
N PRO A 184 -19.51 -8.17 -0.08
CA PRO A 184 -19.13 -9.56 -0.31
C PRO A 184 -18.51 -9.82 -1.69
N ARG A 185 -18.35 -8.81 -2.56
CA ARG A 185 -18.02 -8.97 -3.98
C ARG A 185 -16.78 -8.24 -4.43
N LEU A 186 -16.49 -7.10 -3.83
CA LEU A 186 -15.31 -6.32 -4.15
C LEU A 186 -14.15 -6.76 -3.27
N ASP A 187 -12.98 -6.96 -3.86
CA ASP A 187 -11.75 -7.26 -3.11
C ASP A 187 -11.44 -6.16 -2.10
N ARG A 188 -10.99 -6.56 -0.91
CA ARG A 188 -10.78 -5.67 0.23
C ARG A 188 -9.46 -4.89 0.18
N SER A 189 -8.66 -5.06 -0.87
CA SER A 189 -7.44 -4.29 -1.04
C SER A 189 -7.71 -2.80 -1.26
N PHE A 190 -6.78 -1.96 -0.83
CA PHE A 190 -6.84 -0.53 -1.16
C PHE A 190 -6.90 -0.30 -2.66
N GLN A 191 -6.14 -1.08 -3.41
CA GLN A 191 -6.08 -0.97 -4.86
C GLN A 191 -7.45 -1.22 -5.51
N ALA A 192 -8.14 -2.29 -5.10
CA ALA A 192 -9.45 -2.61 -5.62
C ALA A 192 -10.50 -1.54 -5.27
N ILE A 193 -10.49 -1.07 -4.03
CA ILE A 193 -11.41 -0.01 -3.58
C ILE A 193 -11.21 1.29 -4.37
N GLU A 194 -9.96 1.70 -4.57
CA GLU A 194 -9.67 2.93 -5.32
C GLU A 194 -9.98 2.77 -6.81
N ALA A 195 -9.61 1.64 -7.42
CA ALA A 195 -9.91 1.33 -8.81
C ALA A 195 -11.42 1.30 -9.07
N PHE A 196 -12.18 0.70 -8.16
CA PHE A 196 -13.64 0.69 -8.24
C PHE A 196 -14.22 2.11 -8.17
N ALA A 197 -13.77 2.92 -7.21
CA ALA A 197 -14.27 4.28 -7.04
C ALA A 197 -13.94 5.17 -8.26
N ASP A 198 -12.75 5.03 -8.85
CA ASP A 198 -12.36 5.73 -10.10
C ASP A 198 -13.24 5.35 -11.28
N ARG A 199 -13.53 4.05 -11.44
CA ARG A 199 -14.38 3.59 -12.53
C ARG A 199 -15.83 3.99 -12.35
N LEU A 200 -16.32 3.92 -11.12
CA LEU A 200 -17.67 4.37 -10.80
C LEU A 200 -17.86 5.84 -11.16
N ASP A 201 -16.87 6.69 -10.86
CA ASP A 201 -16.89 8.12 -11.21
C ASP A 201 -16.97 8.32 -12.74
N ARG A 202 -16.12 7.61 -13.49
CA ARG A 202 -16.14 7.66 -14.96
C ARG A 202 -17.47 7.19 -15.51
N ALA A 203 -17.94 6.01 -15.07
CA ALA A 203 -19.19 5.42 -15.53
C ALA A 203 -20.40 6.33 -15.25
N MET A 204 -20.45 6.97 -14.07
CA MET A 204 -21.48 7.96 -13.74
C MET A 204 -21.41 9.18 -14.66
N THR A 205 -20.20 9.65 -14.97
CA THR A 205 -19.98 10.81 -15.86
C THR A 205 -20.42 10.51 -17.29
N GLU A 206 -20.07 9.35 -17.82
CA GLU A 206 -20.34 8.92 -19.19
C GLU A 206 -21.82 8.56 -19.39
N THR A 207 -22.38 7.77 -18.48
CA THR A 207 -23.74 7.24 -18.63
C THR A 207 -24.82 8.11 -18.02
N LYS A 208 -24.46 9.10 -17.20
CA LYS A 208 -25.38 9.93 -16.40
C LYS A 208 -26.28 9.14 -15.45
N ARG A 209 -25.86 7.91 -15.10
CA ARG A 209 -26.56 7.05 -14.15
C ARG A 209 -26.08 7.28 -12.72
N PRO A 210 -26.94 7.23 -11.70
CA PRO A 210 -26.54 7.34 -10.29
C PRO A 210 -25.78 6.07 -9.81
N ALA A 211 -25.05 6.20 -8.69
CA ALA A 211 -24.25 5.14 -8.06
C ALA A 211 -25.13 4.03 -7.41
N THR A 212 -26.00 3.40 -8.18
CA THR A 212 -26.91 2.34 -7.75
C THR A 212 -26.36 0.95 -8.04
N ILE A 213 -26.97 -0.08 -7.47
CA ILE A 213 -26.55 -1.48 -7.66
C ILE A 213 -26.37 -1.86 -9.14
N PRO A 214 -27.26 -1.51 -10.09
CA PRO A 214 -27.01 -1.85 -11.49
C PRO A 214 -25.72 -1.26 -12.06
N LEU A 215 -25.43 0.01 -11.81
CA LEU A 215 -24.20 0.64 -12.27
C LEU A 215 -22.96 0.06 -11.55
N ALA A 216 -23.06 -0.16 -10.24
CA ALA A 216 -21.98 -0.76 -9.46
C ALA A 216 -21.63 -2.18 -9.91
N ARG A 217 -22.64 -2.96 -10.34
CA ARG A 217 -22.44 -4.29 -10.91
C ARG A 217 -21.72 -4.22 -12.26
N ASP A 218 -22.14 -3.31 -13.14
CA ASP A 218 -21.49 -3.12 -14.44
C ASP A 218 -20.00 -2.81 -14.24
N VAL A 219 -19.68 -1.84 -13.38
CA VAL A 219 -18.31 -1.44 -13.03
C VAL A 219 -17.51 -2.58 -12.40
N LEU A 220 -18.11 -3.35 -11.50
CA LEU A 220 -17.43 -4.48 -10.86
C LEU A 220 -17.06 -5.58 -11.87
N ASN A 221 -17.97 -5.90 -12.80
CA ASN A 221 -17.71 -6.89 -13.83
C ASN A 221 -16.55 -6.46 -14.75
N GLU A 222 -16.52 -5.21 -15.18
CA GLU A 222 -15.40 -4.65 -15.95
C GLU A 222 -14.06 -4.77 -15.22
N LEU A 223 -14.04 -4.53 -13.91
CA LEU A 223 -12.84 -4.68 -13.09
C LEU A 223 -12.36 -6.14 -13.02
N ILE A 224 -13.28 -7.08 -12.84
CA ILE A 224 -12.94 -8.50 -12.75
C ILE A 224 -12.36 -8.98 -14.10
N GLU A 225 -12.99 -8.64 -15.20
CA GLU A 225 -12.51 -9.01 -16.55
C GLU A 225 -11.11 -8.48 -16.86
N GLU A 226 -10.78 -7.25 -16.40
CA GLU A 226 -9.43 -6.70 -16.59
C GLU A 226 -8.39 -7.44 -15.74
N TRP A 227 -8.68 -7.75 -14.47
CA TRP A 227 -7.74 -8.46 -13.61
C TRP A 227 -7.48 -9.89 -14.08
N GLU A 228 -8.50 -10.60 -14.57
CA GLU A 228 -8.32 -11.93 -15.18
C GLU A 228 -7.47 -11.88 -16.45
N THR A 229 -7.45 -10.75 -17.16
CA THR A 229 -6.65 -10.57 -18.37
C THR A 229 -5.18 -10.21 -18.07
N ASP A 230 -4.90 -9.56 -16.95
CA ASP A 230 -3.56 -9.15 -16.54
C ASP A 230 -2.75 -10.28 -15.86
N GLU A 231 -3.39 -11.41 -15.46
CA GLU A 231 -2.74 -12.59 -14.86
C GLU A 231 -2.29 -13.65 -15.90
N VAL A 232 -2.51 -13.45 -17.18
CA VAL A 232 -2.12 -14.36 -18.28
C VAL A 232 -0.89 -13.80 -19.00
#